data_72f041a0008c5f20122f5454e4ca6da1
#
_entry.id   72f041a0008c5f20122f5454e4ca6da1
#
_cell.length_a   1.000
_cell.length_b   1.000
_cell.length_c   1.000
_cell.angle_alpha   90.00
_cell.angle_beta   90.00
_cell.angle_gamma   90.00
#
_symmetry.space_group_name_H-M   'P 1'
#
loop_
_entity.id
_entity.type
_entity.pdbx_description
1 polymer ?
#
loop_
_entity_poly.entity_id
_entity_poly.type
_entity_poly.pdbx_seq_one_letter_code
_entity_poly.pdbx_strand_id
1 'polypeptide(L)'
;MKKIIKSLYNFIITVLSLVLWLFRQFKNENFKNFILYKEKSTPIKILGNGPSLNKVINDPQFLLDRKNIHYCVVNNSALSPLFKELKPEHYVLADPLFFDRPSRDTQVVPLMKELLNVCWSMKLYIPFKHYNLIKTEMKSNNNIQVIPFHTNKLNNNTKQKRTKFWLYKKGLSCPRIQNVIIGCIYCMINSGYKDISLHGVEHSWTNSLAVNNKNQVSLKDSHYYNTTEVKMEPWIRCSGEPYKMYEVLRDLAYMFEGYFELKEYADYIGNIKITNKTPNSFIDAFDKE
;
A
#
# COMPACT_ATOMS: atom_id res chain seq x y z
N MET A 1 4.47 -4.75 42.11
CA MET A 1 3.81 -3.44 41.98
C MET A 1 4.03 -2.80 40.62
N LYS A 2 5.27 -2.49 40.16
CA LYS A 2 5.53 -1.86 38.84
C LYS A 2 4.93 -2.59 37.64
N LYS A 3 4.96 -3.93 37.58
CA LYS A 3 4.36 -4.73 36.48
C LYS A 3 2.84 -4.59 36.40
N ILE A 4 2.17 -4.57 37.55
CA ILE A 4 0.70 -4.45 37.66
C ILE A 4 0.27 -3.05 37.19
N ILE A 5 0.95 -2.00 37.67
CA ILE A 5 0.68 -0.61 37.24
C ILE A 5 0.86 -0.47 35.74
N LYS A 6 1.94 -1.02 35.16
CA LYS A 6 2.18 -1.01 33.71
C LYS A 6 1.12 -1.76 32.93
N SER A 7 0.64 -2.89 33.46
CA SER A 7 -0.44 -3.69 32.85
C SER A 7 -1.76 -2.91 32.84
N LEU A 8 -2.12 -2.30 33.98
CA LEU A 8 -3.32 -1.48 34.10
C LEU A 8 -3.28 -0.25 33.18
N TYR A 9 -2.16 0.44 33.14
CA TYR A 9 -1.95 1.57 32.23
C TYR A 9 -2.14 1.15 30.76
N ASN A 10 -1.52 0.05 30.33
CA ASN A 10 -1.67 -0.48 28.98
C ASN A 10 -3.12 -0.88 28.67
N PHE A 11 -3.84 -1.44 29.62
CA PHE A 11 -5.25 -1.78 29.50
C PHE A 11 -6.10 -0.52 29.27
N ILE A 12 -5.94 0.49 30.13
CA ILE A 12 -6.67 1.77 30.02
C ILE A 12 -6.43 2.42 28.65
N ILE A 13 -5.17 2.52 28.21
CA ILE A 13 -4.85 3.09 26.88
C ILE A 13 -5.51 2.28 25.76
N THR A 14 -5.53 0.97 25.88
CA THR A 14 -6.17 0.11 24.86
C THR A 14 -7.67 0.36 24.80
N VAL A 15 -8.34 0.44 25.95
CA VAL A 15 -9.78 0.73 26.03
C VAL A 15 -10.09 2.10 25.43
N LEU A 16 -9.35 3.15 25.82
CA LEU A 16 -9.51 4.49 25.23
C LEU A 16 -9.29 4.50 23.71
N SER A 17 -8.27 3.79 23.25
CA SER A 17 -7.99 3.66 21.82
C SER A 17 -9.12 2.97 21.06
N LEU A 18 -9.72 1.92 21.65
CA LEU A 18 -10.88 1.22 21.08
C LEU A 18 -12.11 2.11 21.03
N VAL A 19 -12.39 2.88 22.08
CA VAL A 19 -13.53 3.81 22.10
C VAL A 19 -13.38 4.87 21.01
N LEU A 20 -12.20 5.47 20.90
CA LEU A 20 -11.91 6.45 19.84
C LEU A 20 -11.96 5.84 18.43
N TRP A 21 -11.51 4.59 18.31
CA TRP A 21 -11.60 3.85 17.05
C TRP A 21 -13.07 3.57 16.69
N LEU A 22 -13.88 3.09 17.62
CA LEU A 22 -15.32 2.85 17.44
C LEU A 22 -16.03 4.12 16.99
N PHE A 23 -15.79 5.25 17.66
CA PHE A 23 -16.40 6.53 17.31
C PHE A 23 -16.07 6.92 15.87
N ARG A 24 -14.80 6.79 15.45
CA ARG A 24 -14.37 7.08 14.07
C ARG A 24 -14.98 6.09 13.07
N GLN A 25 -15.11 4.81 13.45
CA GLN A 25 -15.71 3.78 12.59
C GLN A 25 -17.18 4.10 12.30
N PHE A 26 -17.95 4.48 13.32
CA PHE A 26 -19.35 4.92 13.15
C PHE A 26 -19.48 6.19 12.33
N LYS A 27 -18.57 7.15 12.52
CA LYS A 27 -18.65 8.45 11.85
C LYS A 27 -18.24 8.42 10.38
N ASN A 28 -17.17 7.70 10.05
CA ASN A 28 -16.47 7.82 8.77
C ASN A 28 -16.48 6.55 7.91
N GLU A 29 -16.80 5.41 8.49
CA GLU A 29 -16.71 4.10 7.85
C GLU A 29 -17.93 3.23 8.22
N ASN A 30 -17.81 1.92 8.13
CA ASN A 30 -18.83 0.95 8.59
C ASN A 30 -18.15 -0.31 9.14
N PHE A 31 -18.94 -1.32 9.54
CA PHE A 31 -18.45 -2.57 10.13
C PHE A 31 -18.45 -3.75 9.16
N LYS A 32 -18.58 -3.51 7.85
CA LYS A 32 -18.57 -4.56 6.84
C LYS A 32 -17.12 -4.87 6.44
N ASN A 33 -16.76 -6.15 6.48
CA ASN A 33 -15.54 -6.60 5.83
C ASN A 33 -15.79 -6.79 4.33
N PHE A 34 -15.03 -6.06 3.51
CA PHE A 34 -15.16 -6.13 2.05
C PHE A 34 -14.11 -7.06 1.42
N ILE A 35 -12.99 -7.32 2.12
CA ILE A 35 -11.95 -8.23 1.64
C ILE A 35 -12.29 -9.63 2.13
N LEU A 36 -12.85 -10.44 1.23
CA LEU A 36 -13.24 -11.80 1.57
C LEU A 36 -11.99 -12.70 1.57
N TYR A 37 -11.71 -13.28 2.72
CA TYR A 37 -10.65 -14.27 2.87
C TYR A 37 -11.02 -15.56 2.12
N LYS A 38 -10.16 -15.95 1.18
CA LYS A 38 -10.18 -17.27 0.55
C LYS A 38 -8.73 -17.72 0.42
N GLU A 39 -8.37 -18.78 1.11
CA GLU A 39 -7.01 -19.31 1.08
C GLU A 39 -6.55 -19.55 -0.36
N LYS A 40 -5.32 -19.11 -0.66
CA LYS A 40 -4.70 -19.18 -1.98
C LYS A 40 -3.42 -20.00 -1.90
N SER A 41 -3.35 -21.06 -2.67
CA SER A 41 -2.11 -21.81 -2.92
C SER A 41 -1.23 -21.13 -3.96
N THR A 42 -1.84 -20.34 -4.86
CA THR A 42 -1.11 -19.58 -5.89
C THR A 42 -0.31 -18.46 -5.25
N PRO A 43 1.01 -18.35 -5.49
CA PRO A 43 1.81 -17.22 -5.02
C PRO A 43 1.39 -15.91 -5.69
N ILE A 44 1.72 -14.78 -5.05
CA ILE A 44 1.48 -13.46 -5.61
C ILE A 44 2.74 -12.61 -5.64
N LYS A 45 2.99 -11.94 -6.77
CA LYS A 45 4.02 -10.92 -6.92
C LYS A 45 3.39 -9.53 -6.79
N ILE A 46 3.83 -8.76 -5.80
CA ILE A 46 3.49 -7.34 -5.67
C ILE A 46 4.55 -6.53 -6.41
N LEU A 47 4.13 -5.79 -7.43
CA LEU A 47 5.01 -4.98 -8.26
C LEU A 47 4.87 -3.52 -7.84
N GLY A 48 5.94 -2.96 -7.27
CA GLY A 48 6.11 -1.52 -7.09
C GLY A 48 6.47 -0.84 -8.40
N ASN A 49 6.73 0.47 -8.34
CA ASN A 49 7.09 1.25 -9.53
C ASN A 49 8.59 1.62 -9.55
N GLY A 50 9.40 1.03 -8.68
CA GLY A 50 10.81 1.34 -8.59
C GLY A 50 11.62 0.87 -9.80
N PRO A 51 12.78 1.50 -10.09
CA PRO A 51 13.54 1.27 -11.33
C PRO A 51 14.07 -0.14 -11.49
N SER A 52 14.29 -0.90 -10.42
CA SER A 52 14.73 -2.30 -10.52
C SER A 52 13.70 -3.21 -11.18
N LEU A 53 12.44 -2.79 -11.25
CA LEU A 53 11.39 -3.56 -11.93
C LEU A 53 11.73 -3.78 -13.41
N ASN A 54 12.47 -2.85 -14.06
CA ASN A 54 12.93 -3.03 -15.43
C ASN A 54 13.74 -4.31 -15.65
N LYS A 55 14.56 -4.72 -14.67
CA LYS A 55 15.33 -5.97 -14.78
C LYS A 55 14.42 -7.19 -14.70
N VAL A 56 13.39 -7.12 -13.89
CA VAL A 56 12.44 -8.22 -13.66
C VAL A 56 11.54 -8.43 -14.87
N ILE A 57 11.00 -7.35 -15.45
CA ILE A 57 10.07 -7.44 -16.60
C ILE A 57 10.77 -7.81 -17.90
N ASN A 58 12.08 -7.55 -18.02
CA ASN A 58 12.89 -7.94 -19.17
C ASN A 58 13.38 -9.39 -19.09
N ASP A 59 13.11 -10.10 -17.99
CA ASP A 59 13.35 -11.53 -17.89
C ASP A 59 12.20 -12.28 -18.61
N PRO A 60 12.50 -13.03 -19.70
CA PRO A 60 11.47 -13.79 -20.42
C PRO A 60 10.70 -14.76 -19.52
N GLN A 61 11.35 -15.33 -18.51
CA GLN A 61 10.73 -16.25 -17.55
C GLN A 61 9.66 -15.57 -16.71
N PHE A 62 9.77 -14.27 -16.43
CA PHE A 62 8.82 -13.51 -15.63
C PHE A 62 7.38 -13.55 -16.18
N LEU A 63 7.24 -13.41 -17.49
CA LEU A 63 5.93 -13.47 -18.17
C LEU A 63 5.44 -14.90 -18.40
N LEU A 64 6.36 -15.87 -18.57
CA LEU A 64 6.00 -17.27 -18.77
C LEU A 64 5.36 -17.90 -17.52
N ASP A 65 5.77 -17.47 -16.32
CA ASP A 65 5.24 -17.96 -15.04
C ASP A 65 3.80 -17.51 -14.76
N ARG A 66 3.23 -16.65 -15.58
CA ARG A 66 1.93 -16.02 -15.38
C ARG A 66 0.76 -16.98 -15.10
N LYS A 67 0.79 -18.18 -15.65
CA LYS A 67 -0.28 -19.17 -15.46
C LYS A 67 -0.40 -19.67 -14.01
N ASN A 68 0.71 -19.59 -13.27
CA ASN A 68 0.85 -20.15 -11.92
C ASN A 68 1.04 -19.08 -10.84
N ILE A 69 1.04 -17.80 -11.20
CA ILE A 69 1.34 -16.68 -10.30
C ILE A 69 0.30 -15.58 -10.52
N HIS A 70 -0.22 -15.01 -9.42
CA HIS A 70 -1.03 -13.80 -9.47
C HIS A 70 -0.15 -12.54 -9.32
N TYR A 71 -0.67 -11.42 -9.80
CA TYR A 71 0.02 -10.14 -9.75
C TYR A 71 -0.83 -9.07 -9.08
N CYS A 72 -0.18 -8.25 -8.25
CA CYS A 72 -0.75 -7.04 -7.68
C CYS A 72 0.10 -5.84 -8.10
N VAL A 73 -0.53 -4.84 -8.73
CA VAL A 73 0.14 -3.62 -9.19
C VAL A 73 -0.42 -2.39 -8.50
N VAL A 74 0.27 -1.25 -8.63
CA VAL A 74 -0.04 -0.04 -7.84
C VAL A 74 0.02 1.25 -8.65
N ASN A 75 -0.67 2.28 -8.18
CA ASN A 75 -0.55 3.67 -8.65
C ASN A 75 -0.65 3.78 -10.18
N ASN A 76 0.34 4.36 -10.85
CA ASN A 76 0.35 4.62 -12.29
C ASN A 76 0.69 3.39 -13.16
N SER A 77 0.74 2.18 -12.60
CA SER A 77 1.11 0.98 -13.34
C SER A 77 0.25 0.73 -14.60
N ALA A 78 -1.03 1.15 -14.59
CA ALA A 78 -1.91 0.97 -15.75
C ALA A 78 -1.52 1.84 -16.95
N LEU A 79 -0.70 2.87 -16.76
CA LEU A 79 -0.17 3.70 -17.84
C LEU A 79 1.03 3.06 -18.55
N SER A 80 1.57 1.96 -18.02
CA SER A 80 2.67 1.23 -18.63
C SER A 80 2.17 0.16 -19.60
N PRO A 81 2.87 -0.10 -20.73
CA PRO A 81 2.58 -1.21 -21.64
C PRO A 81 2.53 -2.56 -20.93
N LEU A 82 3.39 -2.78 -19.94
CA LEU A 82 3.43 -3.99 -19.12
C LEU A 82 2.07 -4.36 -18.51
N PHE A 83 1.25 -3.39 -18.16
CA PHE A 83 -0.06 -3.64 -17.55
C PHE A 83 -0.97 -4.50 -18.43
N LYS A 84 -1.01 -4.21 -19.75
CA LYS A 84 -1.83 -4.97 -20.72
C LYS A 84 -1.27 -6.36 -20.98
N GLU A 85 0.03 -6.53 -20.94
CA GLU A 85 0.70 -7.83 -21.07
C GLU A 85 0.52 -8.68 -19.83
N LEU A 86 0.70 -8.08 -18.67
CA LEU A 86 0.64 -8.74 -17.36
C LEU A 86 -0.79 -9.13 -16.99
N LYS A 87 -1.80 -8.31 -17.30
CA LYS A 87 -3.22 -8.44 -16.93
C LYS A 87 -3.37 -8.80 -15.43
N PRO A 88 -2.93 -7.97 -14.50
CA PRO A 88 -2.88 -8.31 -13.07
C PRO A 88 -4.29 -8.59 -12.52
N GLU A 89 -4.38 -9.51 -11.57
CA GLU A 89 -5.61 -9.86 -10.86
C GLU A 89 -5.98 -8.83 -9.80
N HIS A 90 -4.98 -8.07 -9.30
CA HIS A 90 -5.14 -7.12 -8.21
C HIS A 90 -4.48 -5.79 -8.55
N TYR A 91 -5.18 -4.72 -8.19
CA TYR A 91 -4.70 -3.35 -8.32
C TYR A 91 -5.00 -2.59 -7.03
N VAL A 92 -4.03 -1.82 -6.51
CA VAL A 92 -4.23 -1.02 -5.30
C VAL A 92 -3.94 0.44 -5.57
N LEU A 93 -4.91 1.30 -5.26
CA LEU A 93 -4.76 2.75 -5.21
C LEU A 93 -4.99 3.20 -3.77
N ALA A 94 -4.02 3.86 -3.16
CA ALA A 94 -4.13 4.33 -1.79
C ALA A 94 -3.66 5.78 -1.58
N ASP A 95 -2.91 6.34 -2.51
CA ASP A 95 -2.42 7.71 -2.42
C ASP A 95 -3.58 8.70 -2.62
N PRO A 96 -3.76 9.70 -1.72
CA PRO A 96 -4.75 10.77 -1.86
C PRO A 96 -4.69 11.52 -3.19
N LEU A 97 -3.54 11.52 -3.86
CA LEU A 97 -3.35 12.07 -5.19
C LEU A 97 -4.42 11.61 -6.20
N PHE A 98 -4.81 10.33 -6.12
CA PHE A 98 -5.78 9.76 -7.06
C PHE A 98 -7.24 10.15 -6.77
N PHE A 99 -7.52 10.77 -5.61
CA PHE A 99 -8.88 11.02 -5.15
C PHE A 99 -9.18 12.47 -4.81
N ASP A 100 -8.27 13.15 -4.09
CA ASP A 100 -8.55 14.40 -3.39
C ASP A 100 -7.96 15.66 -4.07
N ARG A 101 -7.20 15.55 -5.19
CA ARG A 101 -6.55 16.72 -5.81
C ARG A 101 -7.47 17.51 -6.74
N PRO A 102 -7.37 18.86 -6.72
CA PRO A 102 -7.96 19.71 -7.75
C PRO A 102 -7.39 19.41 -9.17
N SER A 103 -6.10 19.00 -9.25
CA SER A 103 -5.42 18.61 -10.49
C SER A 103 -5.64 17.15 -10.88
N ARG A 104 -6.64 16.48 -10.31
CA ARG A 104 -6.98 15.08 -10.63
C ARG A 104 -7.16 14.86 -12.13
N ASP A 105 -7.69 15.85 -12.83
CA ASP A 105 -8.01 15.75 -14.26
C ASP A 105 -6.80 15.52 -15.15
N THR A 106 -5.62 16.07 -14.82
CA THR A 106 -4.43 15.96 -15.67
C THR A 106 -3.63 14.68 -15.45
N GLN A 107 -3.60 14.15 -14.22
CA GLN A 107 -2.79 12.99 -13.86
C GLN A 107 -3.61 11.72 -13.69
N VAL A 108 -4.86 11.83 -13.25
CA VAL A 108 -5.72 10.70 -12.88
C VAL A 108 -6.64 10.29 -14.04
N VAL A 109 -7.10 11.23 -14.88
CA VAL A 109 -7.97 10.92 -16.03
C VAL A 109 -7.35 9.90 -16.97
N PRO A 110 -6.07 9.99 -17.39
CA PRO A 110 -5.45 8.96 -18.23
C PRO A 110 -5.47 7.58 -17.55
N LEU A 111 -5.18 7.52 -16.25
CA LEU A 111 -5.21 6.28 -15.48
C LEU A 111 -6.61 5.66 -15.45
N MET A 112 -7.64 6.47 -15.16
CA MET A 112 -9.02 5.99 -15.12
C MET A 112 -9.51 5.50 -16.49
N LYS A 113 -9.09 6.13 -17.58
CA LYS A 113 -9.36 5.65 -18.95
C LYS A 113 -8.75 4.26 -19.21
N GLU A 114 -7.49 4.06 -18.82
CA GLU A 114 -6.85 2.74 -18.97
C GLU A 114 -7.53 1.67 -18.10
N LEU A 115 -7.97 2.01 -16.90
CA LEU A 115 -8.75 1.09 -16.05
C LEU A 115 -10.09 0.74 -16.68
N LEU A 116 -10.79 1.70 -17.29
CA LEU A 116 -12.06 1.44 -17.97
C LEU A 116 -11.89 0.52 -19.20
N ASN A 117 -10.69 0.43 -19.77
CA ASN A 117 -10.37 -0.45 -20.90
C ASN A 117 -9.95 -1.87 -20.49
N VAL A 118 -9.93 -2.19 -19.19
CA VAL A 118 -9.59 -3.53 -18.70
C VAL A 118 -10.61 -4.55 -19.18
N CYS A 119 -10.13 -5.60 -19.88
CA CYS A 119 -10.96 -6.67 -20.45
C CYS A 119 -10.74 -8.03 -19.78
N TRP A 120 -10.12 -8.08 -18.61
CA TRP A 120 -9.93 -9.28 -17.77
C TRP A 120 -10.47 -9.04 -16.36
N SER A 121 -10.72 -10.10 -15.60
CA SER A 121 -11.22 -9.99 -14.23
C SER A 121 -10.14 -9.42 -13.32
N MET A 122 -10.39 -8.25 -12.71
CA MET A 122 -9.46 -7.55 -11.84
C MET A 122 -10.17 -6.99 -10.59
N LYS A 123 -9.50 -7.07 -9.45
CA LYS A 123 -9.93 -6.47 -8.18
C LYS A 123 -9.19 -5.17 -7.95
N LEU A 124 -9.92 -4.06 -7.86
CA LEU A 124 -9.39 -2.73 -7.57
C LEU A 124 -9.63 -2.39 -6.10
N TYR A 125 -8.56 -2.37 -5.30
CA TYR A 125 -8.61 -2.03 -3.86
C TYR A 125 -8.37 -0.54 -3.64
N ILE A 126 -9.23 0.08 -2.86
CA ILE A 126 -9.19 1.52 -2.57
C ILE A 126 -9.57 1.81 -1.11
N PRO A 127 -9.14 2.93 -0.51
CA PRO A 127 -9.63 3.36 0.79
C PRO A 127 -11.14 3.56 0.81
N PHE A 128 -11.80 3.12 1.88
CA PHE A 128 -13.27 3.12 2.00
C PHE A 128 -13.89 4.50 1.73
N LYS A 129 -13.26 5.57 2.20
CA LYS A 129 -13.77 6.95 2.02
C LYS A 129 -13.97 7.33 0.55
N HIS A 130 -13.27 6.68 -0.39
CA HIS A 130 -13.35 6.96 -1.83
C HIS A 130 -14.19 5.93 -2.61
N TYR A 131 -14.81 4.98 -1.91
CA TYR A 131 -15.51 3.85 -2.53
C TYR A 131 -16.60 4.28 -3.50
N ASN A 132 -17.49 5.18 -3.07
CA ASN A 132 -18.63 5.61 -3.90
C ASN A 132 -18.16 6.34 -5.17
N LEU A 133 -17.10 7.15 -5.08
CA LEU A 133 -16.50 7.84 -6.21
C LEU A 133 -16.02 6.83 -7.26
N ILE A 134 -15.11 5.95 -6.87
CA ILE A 134 -14.47 5.02 -7.81
C ILE A 134 -15.46 3.95 -8.30
N LYS A 135 -16.38 3.49 -7.46
CA LYS A 135 -17.45 2.57 -7.87
C LYS A 135 -18.31 3.18 -8.98
N THR A 136 -18.63 4.46 -8.88
CA THR A 136 -19.40 5.18 -9.90
C THR A 136 -18.60 5.31 -11.20
N GLU A 137 -17.32 5.67 -11.13
CA GLU A 137 -16.44 5.78 -12.28
C GLU A 137 -16.25 4.44 -13.01
N MET A 138 -16.10 3.35 -12.27
CA MET A 138 -15.90 1.99 -12.83
C MET A 138 -17.21 1.28 -13.20
N LYS A 139 -18.38 1.94 -13.06
CA LYS A 139 -19.70 1.30 -13.26
C LYS A 139 -19.89 0.67 -14.65
N SER A 140 -19.26 1.23 -15.67
CA SER A 140 -19.37 0.73 -17.05
C SER A 140 -18.46 -0.47 -17.35
N ASN A 141 -17.54 -0.81 -16.45
CA ASN A 141 -16.62 -1.95 -16.64
C ASN A 141 -16.93 -3.09 -15.67
N ASN A 142 -17.63 -4.13 -16.14
CA ASN A 142 -17.98 -5.29 -15.34
C ASN A 142 -16.79 -6.22 -15.02
N ASN A 143 -15.62 -6.01 -15.64
CA ASN A 143 -14.42 -6.79 -15.37
C ASN A 143 -13.70 -6.29 -14.10
N ILE A 144 -14.01 -5.08 -13.62
CA ILE A 144 -13.39 -4.51 -12.43
C ILE A 144 -14.34 -4.62 -11.23
N GLN A 145 -13.91 -5.38 -10.22
CA GLN A 145 -14.53 -5.40 -8.92
C GLN A 145 -13.87 -4.39 -8.00
N VAL A 146 -14.54 -3.28 -7.69
CA VAL A 146 -14.04 -2.29 -6.72
C VAL A 146 -14.25 -2.81 -5.30
N ILE A 147 -13.16 -2.95 -4.55
CA ILE A 147 -13.14 -3.48 -3.18
C ILE A 147 -12.58 -2.39 -2.24
N PRO A 148 -13.41 -1.80 -1.39
CA PRO A 148 -12.91 -0.85 -0.39
C PRO A 148 -12.24 -1.58 0.78
N PHE A 149 -11.23 -0.93 1.38
CA PHE A 149 -10.65 -1.35 2.65
C PHE A 149 -10.67 -0.20 3.67
N HIS A 150 -10.91 -0.56 4.93
CA HIS A 150 -10.99 0.41 6.01
C HIS A 150 -9.60 0.96 6.35
N THR A 151 -9.51 2.29 6.50
CA THR A 151 -8.28 3.00 6.85
C THR A 151 -8.26 3.52 8.28
N ASN A 152 -9.34 3.30 9.03
CA ASN A 152 -9.42 3.66 10.43
C ASN A 152 -8.49 2.77 11.26
N LYS A 153 -7.38 3.33 11.71
CA LYS A 153 -6.36 2.62 12.48
C LYS A 153 -6.60 2.75 13.99
N LEU A 154 -6.25 1.70 14.74
CA LEU A 154 -6.05 1.85 16.18
C LEU A 154 -4.84 2.75 16.46
N ASN A 155 -4.88 3.49 17.58
CA ASN A 155 -3.74 4.32 17.98
C ASN A 155 -2.48 3.44 18.13
N ASN A 156 -1.33 3.93 17.64
CA ASN A 156 -0.04 3.24 17.72
C ASN A 156 0.40 2.94 19.16
N ASN A 157 -0.14 3.67 20.15
CA ASN A 157 0.08 3.42 21.57
C ASN A 157 -0.64 2.17 22.12
N THR A 158 -1.48 1.52 21.30
CA THR A 158 -2.16 0.27 21.71
C THR A 158 -1.12 -0.84 21.88
N LYS A 159 -0.83 -1.20 23.14
CA LYS A 159 0.16 -2.22 23.51
C LYS A 159 -0.34 -3.65 23.31
N GLN A 160 -1.65 -3.84 23.09
CA GLN A 160 -2.24 -5.15 22.86
C GLN A 160 -2.28 -5.47 21.36
N LYS A 161 -1.18 -5.97 20.83
CA LYS A 161 -1.02 -6.36 19.41
C LYS A 161 -2.13 -7.34 18.95
N ARG A 162 -2.55 -8.28 19.82
CA ARG A 162 -3.60 -9.25 19.48
C ARG A 162 -4.93 -8.59 19.11
N THR A 163 -5.37 -7.58 19.87
CA THR A 163 -6.61 -6.83 19.57
C THR A 163 -6.50 -6.11 18.24
N LYS A 164 -5.36 -5.46 17.97
CA LYS A 164 -5.09 -4.77 16.73
C LYS A 164 -5.13 -5.74 15.54
N PHE A 165 -4.42 -6.85 15.62
CA PHE A 165 -4.36 -7.84 14.54
C PHE A 165 -5.66 -8.59 14.34
N TRP A 166 -6.46 -8.76 15.41
CA TRP A 166 -7.83 -9.28 15.28
C TRP A 166 -8.70 -8.32 14.42
N LEU A 167 -8.64 -7.01 14.66
CA LEU A 167 -9.35 -6.02 13.84
C LEU A 167 -8.84 -6.02 12.38
N TYR A 168 -7.54 -6.20 12.14
CA TYR A 168 -6.97 -6.35 10.80
C TYR A 168 -7.53 -7.58 10.08
N LYS A 169 -7.55 -8.73 10.76
CA LYS A 169 -8.13 -9.98 10.25
C LYS A 169 -9.63 -9.85 9.95
N LYS A 170 -10.34 -9.04 10.73
CA LYS A 170 -11.76 -8.75 10.48
C LYS A 170 -11.97 -7.70 9.38
N GLY A 171 -10.90 -7.15 8.80
CA GLY A 171 -10.99 -6.10 7.78
C GLY A 171 -11.57 -4.78 8.28
N LEU A 172 -11.57 -4.55 9.62
CA LEU A 172 -12.18 -3.38 10.27
C LEU A 172 -11.15 -2.29 10.62
N SER A 173 -9.88 -2.60 10.49
CA SER A 173 -8.76 -1.70 10.71
C SER A 173 -7.60 -2.15 9.83
N CYS A 174 -6.63 -1.28 9.60
CA CYS A 174 -5.43 -1.61 8.83
C CYS A 174 -4.17 -1.00 9.46
N PRO A 175 -2.97 -1.41 9.02
CA PRO A 175 -1.74 -0.69 9.33
C PRO A 175 -1.83 0.77 8.85
N ARG A 176 -0.93 1.62 9.34
CA ARG A 176 -0.80 2.97 8.77
C ARG A 176 -0.34 2.86 7.31
N ILE A 177 -1.23 3.23 6.37
CA ILE A 177 -0.92 3.22 4.94
C ILE A 177 -0.08 4.47 4.62
N GLN A 178 1.18 4.47 5.01
CA GLN A 178 2.14 5.53 4.69
C GLN A 178 2.71 5.38 3.28
N ASN A 179 2.59 4.17 2.71
CA ASN A 179 2.94 3.84 1.34
C ASN A 179 1.96 2.81 0.80
N VAL A 180 1.68 2.84 -0.51
CA VAL A 180 0.72 1.94 -1.16
C VAL A 180 1.09 0.44 -1.01
N ILE A 181 2.39 0.10 -0.96
CA ILE A 181 2.85 -1.29 -0.79
C ILE A 181 2.40 -1.88 0.54
N ILE A 182 2.35 -1.08 1.62
CA ILE A 182 1.78 -1.50 2.91
C ILE A 182 0.31 -1.91 2.72
N GLY A 183 -0.46 -1.10 1.98
CA GLY A 183 -1.84 -1.43 1.62
C GLY A 183 -1.96 -2.71 0.79
N CYS A 184 -1.05 -2.92 -0.16
CA CYS A 184 -1.01 -4.13 -0.99
C CYS A 184 -0.79 -5.37 -0.13
N ILE A 185 0.27 -5.39 0.67
CA ILE A 185 0.59 -6.55 1.53
C ILE A 185 -0.60 -6.86 2.45
N TYR A 186 -1.18 -5.84 3.10
CA TYR A 186 -2.35 -5.99 3.95
C TYR A 186 -3.54 -6.60 3.20
N CYS A 187 -3.87 -6.06 2.02
CA CYS A 187 -4.98 -6.57 1.19
C CYS A 187 -4.72 -8.01 0.73
N MET A 188 -3.50 -8.35 0.36
CA MET A 188 -3.15 -9.70 -0.12
C MET A 188 -3.17 -10.72 1.01
N ILE A 189 -2.67 -10.40 2.21
CA ILE A 189 -2.82 -11.25 3.41
C ILE A 189 -4.30 -11.51 3.68
N ASN A 190 -5.13 -10.46 3.70
CA ASN A 190 -6.56 -10.59 3.99
C ASN A 190 -7.35 -11.26 2.85
N SER A 191 -6.82 -11.28 1.64
CA SER A 191 -7.37 -12.04 0.50
C SER A 191 -6.99 -13.53 0.54
N GLY A 192 -6.10 -13.95 1.47
CA GLY A 192 -5.73 -15.35 1.72
C GLY A 192 -4.45 -15.82 1.05
N TYR A 193 -3.63 -14.93 0.50
CA TYR A 193 -2.32 -15.31 -0.04
C TYR A 193 -1.35 -15.69 1.06
N LYS A 194 -0.59 -16.77 0.84
CA LYS A 194 0.40 -17.33 1.78
C LYS A 194 1.83 -17.10 1.33
N ASP A 195 2.06 -16.97 0.04
CA ASP A 195 3.37 -16.69 -0.56
C ASP A 195 3.29 -15.35 -1.31
N ILE A 196 3.96 -14.34 -0.77
CA ILE A 196 3.94 -12.95 -1.26
C ILE A 196 5.36 -12.52 -1.54
N SER A 197 5.65 -12.10 -2.77
CA SER A 197 6.96 -11.54 -3.12
C SER A 197 6.85 -10.09 -3.59
N LEU A 198 7.84 -9.27 -3.18
CA LEU A 198 7.92 -7.84 -3.51
C LEU A 198 8.98 -7.62 -4.58
N HIS A 199 8.63 -6.85 -5.60
CA HIS A 199 9.51 -6.49 -6.72
C HIS A 199 9.38 -4.99 -7.02
N GLY A 200 10.48 -4.29 -7.35
CA GLY A 200 10.46 -2.87 -7.66
C GLY A 200 10.08 -1.98 -6.48
N VAL A 201 10.50 -2.34 -5.27
CA VAL A 201 10.19 -1.61 -4.02
C VAL A 201 11.48 -1.20 -3.29
N GLU A 202 12.29 -0.39 -3.94
CA GLU A 202 13.59 0.07 -3.43
C GLU A 202 13.47 0.84 -2.14
N HIS A 203 12.53 1.78 -2.08
CA HIS A 203 12.30 2.71 -0.95
C HIS A 203 13.57 3.47 -0.52
N SER A 204 14.41 3.76 -1.50
CA SER A 204 15.74 4.35 -1.33
C SER A 204 15.75 5.88 -1.48
N TRP A 205 14.61 6.55 -1.24
CA TRP A 205 14.49 8.01 -1.37
C TRP A 205 15.52 8.78 -0.54
N THR A 206 15.92 8.25 0.62
CA THR A 206 16.93 8.84 1.48
C THR A 206 18.28 9.04 0.78
N ASN A 207 18.59 8.24 -0.25
CA ASN A 207 19.83 8.39 -1.03
C ASN A 207 19.89 9.68 -1.86
N SER A 208 18.72 10.26 -2.17
CA SER A 208 18.60 11.46 -2.98
C SER A 208 18.02 12.66 -2.20
N LEU A 209 17.73 12.50 -0.89
CA LEU A 209 17.22 13.60 -0.08
C LEU A 209 18.24 14.72 0.04
N ALA A 210 17.80 15.93 -0.28
CA ALA A 210 18.61 17.15 -0.13
C ALA A 210 17.73 18.34 0.24
N VAL A 211 18.35 19.43 0.64
CA VAL A 211 17.69 20.74 0.78
C VAL A 211 18.27 21.66 -0.28
N ASN A 212 17.41 22.23 -1.12
CA ASN A 212 17.82 23.14 -2.17
C ASN A 212 18.13 24.57 -1.62
N ASN A 213 18.65 25.44 -2.49
CA ASN A 213 18.99 26.83 -2.12
C ASN A 213 17.78 27.70 -1.70
N LYS A 214 16.54 27.19 -1.87
CA LYS A 214 15.31 27.84 -1.42
C LYS A 214 14.79 27.25 -0.11
N ASN A 215 15.62 26.50 0.64
CA ASN A 215 15.25 25.78 1.85
C ASN A 215 14.07 24.80 1.67
N GLN A 216 13.97 24.18 0.50
CA GLN A 216 12.95 23.18 0.22
C GLN A 216 13.59 21.78 0.19
N VAL A 217 12.96 20.82 0.87
CA VAL A 217 13.35 19.41 0.76
C VAL A 217 13.10 18.96 -0.66
N SER A 218 14.08 18.34 -1.29
CA SER A 218 14.04 17.86 -2.66
C SER A 218 14.56 16.44 -2.75
N LEU A 219 14.08 15.69 -3.73
CA LEU A 219 14.51 14.31 -3.99
C LEU A 219 14.42 13.97 -5.48
N LYS A 220 15.04 12.84 -5.86
CA LYS A 220 14.79 12.16 -7.13
C LYS A 220 13.78 11.05 -6.89
N ASP A 221 12.62 11.11 -7.54
CA ASP A 221 11.61 10.04 -7.48
C ASP A 221 11.60 9.27 -8.79
N SER A 222 12.46 8.26 -8.88
CA SER A 222 12.68 7.48 -10.09
C SER A 222 11.78 6.27 -10.17
N HIS A 223 11.15 6.07 -11.32
CA HIS A 223 10.26 4.95 -11.59
C HIS A 223 10.74 4.15 -12.81
N TYR A 224 10.35 2.87 -12.89
CA TYR A 224 10.74 1.98 -13.98
C TYR A 224 10.28 2.45 -15.37
N TYR A 225 9.24 3.26 -15.45
CA TYR A 225 8.70 3.81 -16.69
C TYR A 225 9.31 5.18 -17.08
N ASN A 226 10.27 5.72 -16.32
CA ASN A 226 10.95 6.94 -16.70
C ASN A 226 11.89 6.68 -17.89
N THR A 227 11.70 7.42 -18.97
CA THR A 227 12.52 7.32 -20.22
C THR A 227 13.67 8.34 -20.25
N THR A 228 13.64 9.31 -19.35
CA THR A 228 14.65 10.38 -19.24
C THR A 228 15.23 10.44 -17.83
N GLU A 229 16.39 11.08 -17.67
CA GLU A 229 16.98 11.30 -16.36
C GLU A 229 16.04 12.11 -15.46
N VAL A 230 15.74 11.56 -14.27
CA VAL A 230 14.90 12.22 -13.28
C VAL A 230 15.71 13.29 -12.56
N LYS A 231 15.19 14.52 -12.55
CA LYS A 231 15.80 15.66 -11.87
C LYS A 231 15.39 15.70 -10.39
N MET A 232 16.21 16.40 -9.61
CA MET A 232 15.86 16.75 -8.23
C MET A 232 14.70 17.75 -8.24
N GLU A 233 13.59 17.39 -7.58
CA GLU A 233 12.43 18.26 -7.47
C GLU A 233 12.02 18.48 -6.01
N PRO A 234 11.45 19.66 -5.66
CA PRO A 234 10.93 19.91 -4.34
C PRO A 234 9.83 18.89 -3.99
N TRP A 235 9.90 18.34 -2.78
CA TRP A 235 8.84 17.47 -2.27
C TRP A 235 7.70 18.32 -1.71
N ILE A 236 6.59 18.36 -2.44
CA ILE A 236 5.46 19.25 -2.17
C ILE A 236 4.25 18.41 -1.75
N ARG A 237 3.54 18.89 -0.73
CA ARG A 237 2.28 18.29 -0.26
C ARG A 237 1.15 18.53 -1.26
N CYS A 238 0.06 17.77 -1.12
CA CYS A 238 -1.17 18.02 -1.87
C CYS A 238 -1.74 19.44 -1.66
N SER A 239 -1.43 20.09 -0.51
CA SER A 239 -1.78 21.49 -0.23
C SER A 239 -0.95 22.52 -1.01
N GLY A 240 0.11 22.10 -1.72
CA GLY A 240 1.06 22.99 -2.40
C GLY A 240 2.24 23.46 -1.53
N GLU A 241 2.27 23.13 -0.24
CA GLU A 241 3.35 23.53 0.66
C GLU A 241 4.52 22.52 0.62
N PRO A 242 5.79 22.98 0.66
CA PRO A 242 6.94 22.08 0.73
C PRO A 242 7.02 21.38 2.09
N TYR A 243 7.42 20.11 2.06
CA TYR A 243 7.74 19.36 3.28
C TYR A 243 8.95 19.95 4.01
N LYS A 244 8.95 19.81 5.35
CA LYS A 244 10.15 20.03 6.18
C LYS A 244 10.91 18.71 6.35
N MET A 245 12.22 18.76 6.46
CA MET A 245 13.08 17.57 6.56
C MET A 245 12.64 16.61 7.69
N TYR A 246 12.35 17.15 8.89
CA TYR A 246 11.92 16.33 10.02
C TYR A 246 10.59 15.62 9.78
N GLU A 247 9.70 16.19 8.95
CA GLU A 247 8.41 15.58 8.60
C GLU A 247 8.63 14.43 7.64
N VAL A 248 9.47 14.62 6.62
CA VAL A 248 9.86 13.59 5.67
C VAL A 248 10.49 12.40 6.41
N LEU A 249 11.49 12.66 7.25
CA LEU A 249 12.17 11.60 8.01
C LEU A 249 11.20 10.85 8.94
N ARG A 250 10.26 11.55 9.57
CA ARG A 250 9.23 10.95 10.41
C ARG A 250 8.26 10.09 9.60
N ASP A 251 7.87 10.55 8.42
CA ASP A 251 6.95 9.80 7.54
C ASP A 251 7.64 8.56 6.97
N LEU A 252 8.94 8.65 6.63
CA LEU A 252 9.73 7.48 6.24
C LEU A 252 9.89 6.49 7.39
N ALA A 253 10.15 6.97 8.62
CA ALA A 253 10.20 6.10 9.80
C ALA A 253 8.89 5.35 10.01
N TYR A 254 7.74 6.02 9.93
CA TYR A 254 6.44 5.38 10.02
C TYR A 254 6.17 4.37 8.90
N MET A 255 6.70 4.62 7.70
CA MET A 255 6.59 3.69 6.60
C MET A 255 7.37 2.40 6.89
N PHE A 256 8.62 2.51 7.33
CA PHE A 256 9.44 1.33 7.67
C PHE A 256 8.86 0.56 8.88
N GLU A 257 8.39 1.27 9.93
CA GLU A 257 7.65 0.64 11.04
C GLU A 257 6.44 -0.16 10.54
N GLY A 258 5.73 0.34 9.51
CA GLY A 258 4.58 -0.33 8.92
C GLY A 258 4.92 -1.69 8.30
N TYR A 259 6.11 -1.89 7.75
CA TYR A 259 6.54 -3.18 7.23
C TYR A 259 6.82 -4.19 8.36
N PHE A 260 7.44 -3.76 9.45
CA PHE A 260 7.59 -4.62 10.64
C PHE A 260 6.24 -5.00 11.25
N GLU A 261 5.30 -4.07 11.29
CA GLU A 261 3.93 -4.35 11.74
C GLU A 261 3.23 -5.40 10.86
N LEU A 262 3.44 -5.35 9.53
CA LEU A 262 2.91 -6.36 8.61
C LEU A 262 3.58 -7.72 8.77
N LYS A 263 4.88 -7.78 9.04
CA LYS A 263 5.57 -9.03 9.39
C LYS A 263 4.95 -9.68 10.64
N GLU A 264 4.78 -8.90 11.70
CA GLU A 264 4.13 -9.38 12.92
C GLU A 264 2.67 -9.81 12.68
N TYR A 265 1.97 -9.13 11.77
CA TYR A 265 0.62 -9.50 11.39
C TYR A 265 0.60 -10.81 10.58
N ALA A 266 1.53 -10.99 9.66
CA ALA A 266 1.69 -12.25 8.93
C ALA A 266 1.98 -13.42 9.87
N ASP A 267 2.83 -13.23 10.88
CA ASP A 267 3.12 -14.20 11.95
C ASP A 267 1.86 -14.52 12.77
N TYR A 268 1.05 -13.50 13.09
CA TYR A 268 -0.22 -13.68 13.80
C TYR A 268 -1.25 -14.50 13.02
N ILE A 269 -1.33 -14.31 11.69
CA ILE A 269 -2.19 -15.13 10.81
C ILE A 269 -1.65 -16.56 10.68
N GLY A 270 -0.33 -16.70 10.61
CA GLY A 270 0.39 -17.97 10.47
C GLY A 270 0.54 -18.44 9.03
N ASN A 271 1.66 -19.11 8.76
CA ASN A 271 1.99 -19.72 7.47
C ASN A 271 1.97 -18.72 6.28
N ILE A 272 2.39 -17.47 6.50
CA ILE A 272 2.54 -16.47 5.45
C ILE A 272 4.02 -16.15 5.30
N LYS A 273 4.54 -16.40 4.10
CA LYS A 273 5.89 -16.00 3.69
C LYS A 273 5.80 -14.69 2.91
N ILE A 274 6.58 -13.69 3.33
CA ILE A 274 6.76 -12.44 2.59
C ILE A 274 8.25 -12.30 2.28
N THR A 275 8.59 -12.22 1.00
CA THR A 275 9.97 -12.16 0.51
C THR A 275 10.19 -10.87 -0.27
N ASN A 276 11.26 -10.13 0.03
CA ASN A 276 11.65 -8.95 -0.74
C ASN A 276 12.69 -9.32 -1.79
N LYS A 277 12.27 -9.43 -3.05
CA LYS A 277 13.12 -9.73 -4.21
C LYS A 277 13.63 -8.48 -4.94
N THR A 278 13.50 -7.31 -4.31
CA THR A 278 13.99 -6.06 -4.85
C THR A 278 15.47 -5.86 -4.48
N PRO A 279 16.38 -5.78 -5.45
CA PRO A 279 17.78 -5.51 -5.16
C PRO A 279 17.96 -4.13 -4.50
N ASN A 280 18.85 -4.04 -3.53
CA ASN A 280 19.19 -2.81 -2.80
C ASN A 280 17.98 -2.11 -2.14
N SER A 281 16.92 -2.85 -1.85
CA SER A 281 15.76 -2.31 -1.13
C SER A 281 16.12 -1.96 0.31
N PHE A 282 15.59 -0.83 0.78
CA PHE A 282 15.72 -0.37 2.17
C PHE A 282 14.70 -1.03 3.11
N ILE A 283 13.74 -1.78 2.57
CA ILE A 283 12.83 -2.57 3.40
C ILE A 283 13.62 -3.74 3.98
N ASP A 284 13.82 -3.70 5.30
CA ASP A 284 14.60 -4.67 6.09
C ASP A 284 13.72 -5.60 6.95
N ALA A 285 12.41 -5.43 6.87
CA ALA A 285 11.45 -6.23 7.65
C ALA A 285 11.28 -7.65 7.12
N PHE A 286 11.53 -7.91 5.83
CA PHE A 286 11.29 -9.19 5.17
C PHE A 286 12.60 -9.81 4.68
N ASP A 287 12.60 -11.15 4.58
CA ASP A 287 13.72 -11.89 4.04
C ASP A 287 14.01 -11.45 2.59
N LYS A 288 15.28 -11.38 2.22
CA LYS A 288 15.75 -11.03 0.88
C LYS A 288 16.20 -12.31 0.16
N GLU A 289 15.83 -12.43 -1.10
CA GLU A 289 16.27 -13.50 -2.01
C GLU A 289 16.77 -12.91 -3.32
#